data_2bf5e17541f3d7f0184e735bb442f9b0
#
_entry.id   2bf5e17541f3d7f0184e735bb442f9b0
#
_cell.length_a   1.000
_cell.length_b   1.000
_cell.length_c   1.000
_cell.angle_alpha   90.00
_cell.angle_beta   90.00
_cell.angle_gamma   90.00
#
_symmetry.space_group_name_H-M   'P 1'
#
loop_
_entity.id
_entity.type
_entity.pdbx_description
1 polymer ?
#
loop_
_entity_poly.entity_id
_entity_poly.type
_entity_poly.pdbx_seq_one_letter_code
_entity_poly.pdbx_strand_id
1 'polypeptide(L)'
;MFRAGVRASLDPALVEVVGEADSVDSAVERVHALRPPVVLLDVHLPGGNGGGGAEVIQRCADVLADVRFLALSVSDAAEDVVAVIRAGARGYVTKAISGPDLSAAVAQVAGGDAVFSPRLAGFVLDAFGTGAGDVAVRDDELDRLSAREQEVMRLIARGYTYREVASELFISIKTVETHVSAVLRKLQLSSRHELTRWAAQRRLL
;
A
#
# COMPACT_ATOMS: atom_id res chain seq x y z
N MET A 1 -17.16 -10.30 9.72
CA MET A 1 -16.52 -11.51 10.26
C MET A 1 -15.07 -11.28 10.70
N PHE A 2 -14.20 -10.71 9.89
CA PHE A 2 -12.78 -10.51 10.21
C PHE A 2 -12.54 -9.65 11.46
N ARG A 3 -13.15 -8.47 11.58
CA ARG A 3 -13.01 -7.57 12.76
C ARG A 3 -13.33 -8.23 14.08
N ALA A 4 -14.43 -8.98 14.14
CA ALA A 4 -14.79 -9.71 15.36
C ALA A 4 -13.74 -10.75 15.76
N GLY A 5 -13.12 -11.43 14.76
CA GLY A 5 -12.01 -12.36 14.99
C GLY A 5 -10.77 -11.65 15.53
N VAL A 6 -10.38 -10.53 14.92
CA VAL A 6 -9.25 -9.71 15.41
C VAL A 6 -9.50 -9.25 16.86
N ARG A 7 -10.67 -8.68 17.13
CA ARG A 7 -11.03 -8.25 18.49
C ARG A 7 -10.95 -9.37 19.51
N ALA A 8 -11.45 -10.56 19.16
CA ALA A 8 -11.42 -11.73 20.04
C ALA A 8 -10.00 -12.31 20.24
N SER A 9 -9.07 -12.04 19.34
CA SER A 9 -7.69 -12.53 19.41
C SER A 9 -6.75 -11.60 20.18
N LEU A 10 -7.14 -10.34 20.41
CA LEU A 10 -6.34 -9.37 21.15
C LEU A 10 -6.37 -9.69 22.66
N ASP A 11 -5.23 -9.55 23.31
CA ASP A 11 -5.13 -9.68 24.77
C ASP A 11 -5.73 -8.44 25.46
N PRO A 12 -6.84 -8.59 26.19
CA PRO A 12 -7.51 -7.48 26.86
C PRO A 12 -6.70 -6.84 28.00
N ALA A 13 -5.63 -7.50 28.46
CA ALA A 13 -4.72 -6.92 29.44
C ALA A 13 -3.74 -5.91 28.80
N LEU A 14 -3.50 -6.01 27.48
CA LEU A 14 -2.58 -5.15 26.72
C LEU A 14 -3.29 -4.14 25.83
N VAL A 15 -4.47 -4.51 25.30
CA VAL A 15 -5.15 -3.73 24.26
C VAL A 15 -6.63 -3.57 24.59
N GLU A 16 -7.07 -2.33 24.73
CA GLU A 16 -8.48 -1.97 24.81
C GLU A 16 -8.97 -1.49 23.43
N VAL A 17 -10.04 -2.12 22.91
CA VAL A 17 -10.65 -1.73 21.63
C VAL A 17 -11.71 -0.65 21.89
N VAL A 18 -11.38 0.59 21.58
CA VAL A 18 -12.25 1.76 21.83
C VAL A 18 -13.18 2.09 20.66
N GLY A 19 -12.98 1.51 19.48
CA GLY A 19 -13.84 1.73 18.31
C GLY A 19 -13.57 0.78 17.17
N GLU A 20 -14.53 0.69 16.25
CA GLU A 20 -14.45 -0.10 15.02
C GLU A 20 -15.04 0.68 13.84
N ALA A 21 -14.51 0.46 12.64
CA ALA A 21 -15.00 1.03 11.40
C ALA A 21 -14.97 -0.02 10.28
N ASP A 22 -15.79 0.15 9.24
CA ASP A 22 -15.92 -0.81 8.14
C ASP A 22 -15.71 -0.19 6.75
N SER A 23 -15.44 1.09 6.70
CA SER A 23 -15.16 1.83 5.48
C SER A 23 -14.13 2.93 5.72
N VAL A 24 -13.53 3.44 4.66
CA VAL A 24 -12.59 4.57 4.71
C VAL A 24 -13.22 5.76 5.44
N ASP A 25 -14.44 6.15 5.07
CA ASP A 25 -15.09 7.33 5.64
C ASP A 25 -15.38 7.16 7.13
N SER A 26 -15.94 6.02 7.54
CA SER A 26 -16.21 5.73 8.95
C SER A 26 -14.92 5.59 9.77
N ALA A 27 -13.83 5.10 9.17
CA ALA A 27 -12.54 5.03 9.83
C ALA A 27 -11.96 6.43 10.10
N VAL A 28 -11.95 7.31 9.10
CA VAL A 28 -11.49 8.70 9.25
C VAL A 28 -12.27 9.44 10.32
N GLU A 29 -13.62 9.35 10.28
CA GLU A 29 -14.48 9.97 11.28
C GLU A 29 -14.15 9.51 12.71
N ARG A 30 -14.02 8.18 12.91
CA ARG A 30 -13.71 7.62 14.22
C ARG A 30 -12.31 7.95 14.71
N VAL A 31 -11.31 7.96 13.84
CA VAL A 31 -9.95 8.36 14.21
C VAL A 31 -9.93 9.79 14.73
N HIS A 32 -10.59 10.73 14.06
CA HIS A 32 -10.66 12.11 14.54
C HIS A 32 -11.45 12.27 15.83
N ALA A 33 -12.55 11.50 15.99
CA ALA A 33 -13.41 11.56 17.19
C ALA A 33 -12.74 10.94 18.42
N LEU A 34 -12.07 9.80 18.26
CA LEU A 34 -11.56 9.00 19.40
C LEU A 34 -10.07 9.23 19.68
N ARG A 35 -9.31 9.64 18.66
CA ARG A 35 -7.83 9.82 18.72
C ARG A 35 -7.11 8.70 19.45
N PRO A 36 -7.31 7.44 19.06
CA PRO A 36 -6.65 6.32 19.73
C PRO A 36 -5.14 6.37 19.50
N PRO A 37 -4.30 5.91 20.45
CA PRO A 37 -2.85 5.88 20.25
C PRO A 37 -2.44 5.02 19.05
N VAL A 38 -3.19 3.93 18.78
CA VAL A 38 -2.95 3.03 17.66
C VAL A 38 -4.25 2.70 16.93
N VAL A 39 -4.17 2.65 15.61
CA VAL A 39 -5.22 2.16 14.71
C VAL A 39 -4.72 0.91 14.01
N LEU A 40 -5.38 -0.23 14.20
CA LEU A 40 -5.22 -1.41 13.36
C LEU A 40 -6.01 -1.20 12.07
N LEU A 41 -5.33 -1.10 10.94
CA LEU A 41 -5.91 -0.67 9.68
C LEU A 41 -5.79 -1.73 8.60
N ASP A 42 -6.93 -2.19 8.09
CA ASP A 42 -6.94 -3.05 6.89
C ASP A 42 -6.46 -2.24 5.68
N VAL A 43 -5.47 -2.78 4.96
CA VAL A 43 -4.96 -2.16 3.73
C VAL A 43 -6.04 -2.06 2.66
N HIS A 44 -6.90 -3.09 2.56
CA HIS A 44 -7.97 -3.15 1.56
C HIS A 44 -9.34 -2.77 2.13
N LEU A 45 -9.40 -1.66 2.88
CA LEU A 45 -10.65 -1.16 3.43
C LEU A 45 -11.53 -0.58 2.31
N PRO A 46 -12.84 -0.93 2.24
CA PRO A 46 -13.74 -0.42 1.22
C PRO A 46 -14.15 1.04 1.45
N GLY A 47 -14.67 1.67 0.40
CA GLY A 47 -15.15 3.06 0.45
C GLY A 47 -14.09 4.09 0.07
N GLY A 48 -14.39 5.35 0.32
CA GLY A 48 -13.54 6.46 -0.08
C GLY A 48 -13.38 6.57 -1.60
N ASN A 49 -12.20 7.00 -2.04
CA ASN A 49 -11.84 7.14 -3.45
C ASN A 49 -11.09 5.92 -4.01
N GLY A 50 -11.10 4.79 -3.28
CA GLY A 50 -10.44 3.55 -3.67
C GLY A 50 -9.00 3.40 -3.19
N GLY A 51 -8.52 4.31 -2.35
CA GLY A 51 -7.17 4.27 -1.77
C GLY A 51 -7.02 3.37 -0.52
N GLY A 52 -8.11 2.76 -0.06
CA GLY A 52 -8.10 1.82 1.07
C GLY A 52 -7.46 2.38 2.32
N GLY A 53 -6.61 1.58 2.98
CA GLY A 53 -5.94 1.98 4.21
C GLY A 53 -4.98 3.16 4.03
N ALA A 54 -4.31 3.28 2.90
CA ALA A 54 -3.44 4.42 2.62
C ALA A 54 -4.22 5.74 2.57
N GLU A 55 -5.43 5.73 1.99
CA GLU A 55 -6.32 6.90 1.97
C GLU A 55 -6.75 7.32 3.39
N VAL A 56 -7.06 6.35 4.27
CA VAL A 56 -7.38 6.68 5.67
C VAL A 56 -6.24 7.43 6.33
N ILE A 57 -5.00 6.95 6.19
CA ILE A 57 -3.81 7.58 6.79
C ILE A 57 -3.60 8.99 6.23
N GLN A 58 -3.71 9.15 4.90
CA GLN A 58 -3.57 10.46 4.25
C GLN A 58 -4.61 11.47 4.73
N ARG A 59 -5.87 11.04 4.88
CA ARG A 59 -6.97 11.89 5.37
C ARG A 59 -6.87 12.19 6.89
N CYS A 60 -6.04 11.43 7.61
CA CYS A 60 -5.73 11.63 9.02
C CYS A 60 -4.34 12.25 9.23
N ALA A 61 -3.75 12.90 8.22
CA ALA A 61 -2.39 13.44 8.27
C ALA A 61 -2.18 14.46 9.40
N ASP A 62 -3.23 15.19 9.77
CA ASP A 62 -3.26 16.19 10.85
C ASP A 62 -3.13 15.59 12.26
N VAL A 63 -3.41 14.29 12.43
CA VAL A 63 -3.35 13.59 13.72
C VAL A 63 -2.21 12.56 13.83
N LEU A 64 -1.33 12.45 12.84
CA LEU A 64 -0.23 11.47 12.82
C LEU A 64 0.81 11.67 13.94
N ALA A 65 0.84 12.82 14.57
CA ALA A 65 1.67 13.06 15.75
C ALA A 65 1.21 12.24 16.97
N ASP A 66 -0.10 12.06 17.11
CA ASP A 66 -0.73 11.44 18.27
C ASP A 66 -1.24 10.02 17.98
N VAL A 67 -1.65 9.76 16.74
CA VAL A 67 -2.27 8.52 16.26
C VAL A 67 -1.31 7.77 15.35
N ARG A 68 -0.99 6.53 15.69
CA ARG A 68 -0.11 5.67 14.90
C ARG A 68 -0.91 4.58 14.20
N PHE A 69 -0.54 4.27 12.97
CA PHE A 69 -1.23 3.26 12.16
C PHE A 69 -0.38 2.00 12.03
N LEU A 70 -0.95 0.85 12.38
CA LEU A 70 -0.43 -0.50 12.14
C LEU A 70 -1.29 -1.16 11.06
N ALA A 71 -0.74 -1.31 9.86
CA ALA A 71 -1.44 -1.90 8.73
C ALA A 71 -1.56 -3.42 8.87
N LEU A 72 -2.73 -3.95 8.52
CA LEU A 72 -3.04 -5.37 8.43
C LEU A 72 -3.39 -5.73 6.98
N SER A 73 -2.79 -6.78 6.43
CA SER A 73 -3.14 -7.26 5.08
C SER A 73 -3.09 -8.78 4.97
N VAL A 74 -3.82 -9.34 4.02
CA VAL A 74 -3.70 -10.76 3.62
C VAL A 74 -2.45 -11.01 2.79
N SER A 75 -1.91 -9.97 2.15
CA SER A 75 -0.78 -10.00 1.23
C SER A 75 0.43 -9.29 1.84
N ASP A 76 1.61 -9.71 1.45
CA ASP A 76 2.89 -9.05 1.69
C ASP A 76 3.44 -8.40 0.40
N ALA A 77 2.56 -8.06 -0.54
CA ALA A 77 2.94 -7.39 -1.78
C ALA A 77 3.66 -6.07 -1.48
N ALA A 78 4.82 -5.87 -2.10
CA ALA A 78 5.67 -4.71 -1.86
C ALA A 78 4.92 -3.38 -2.12
N GLU A 79 4.01 -3.37 -3.07
CA GLU A 79 3.20 -2.20 -3.45
C GLU A 79 2.29 -1.75 -2.32
N ASP A 80 1.57 -2.69 -1.69
CA ASP A 80 0.69 -2.44 -0.54
C ASP A 80 1.49 -1.91 0.66
N VAL A 81 2.64 -2.54 0.93
CA VAL A 81 3.55 -2.14 2.03
C VAL A 81 4.03 -0.71 1.81
N VAL A 82 4.59 -0.43 0.63
CA VAL A 82 5.14 0.89 0.30
C VAL A 82 4.07 1.98 0.34
N ALA A 83 2.86 1.69 -0.18
CA ALA A 83 1.76 2.66 -0.20
C ALA A 83 1.37 3.13 1.22
N VAL A 84 1.14 2.19 2.16
CA VAL A 84 0.73 2.56 3.53
C VAL A 84 1.87 3.17 4.34
N ILE A 85 3.13 2.74 4.13
CA ILE A 85 4.28 3.32 4.81
C ILE A 85 4.54 4.76 4.33
N ARG A 86 4.44 5.01 3.03
CA ARG A 86 4.53 6.38 2.47
C ARG A 86 3.42 7.28 2.98
N ALA A 87 2.23 6.73 3.21
CA ALA A 87 1.12 7.47 3.82
C ALA A 87 1.37 7.80 5.31
N GLY A 88 2.28 7.09 5.99
CA GLY A 88 2.64 7.35 7.39
C GLY A 88 2.37 6.21 8.37
N ALA A 89 2.11 4.98 7.89
CA ALA A 89 2.00 3.81 8.77
C ALA A 89 3.31 3.55 9.50
N ARG A 90 3.23 3.18 10.78
CA ARG A 90 4.36 2.82 11.63
C ARG A 90 4.67 1.34 11.64
N GLY A 91 3.85 0.54 11.00
CA GLY A 91 4.09 -0.89 10.90
C GLY A 91 3.17 -1.57 9.90
N TYR A 92 3.55 -2.80 9.57
CA TYR A 92 2.79 -3.66 8.67
C TYR A 92 2.91 -5.11 9.13
N VAL A 93 1.78 -5.76 9.32
CA VAL A 93 1.70 -7.17 9.68
C VAL A 93 0.70 -7.89 8.79
N THR A 94 0.94 -9.16 8.53
CA THR A 94 -0.01 -9.98 7.77
C THR A 94 -1.13 -10.49 8.67
N LYS A 95 -2.31 -10.72 8.11
CA LYS A 95 -3.47 -11.27 8.83
C LYS A 95 -3.25 -12.72 9.33
N ALA A 96 -2.11 -13.33 9.00
CA ALA A 96 -1.67 -14.62 9.54
C ALA A 96 -0.97 -14.50 10.91
N ILE A 97 -0.74 -13.28 11.40
CA ILE A 97 -0.14 -13.04 12.73
C ILE A 97 -1.00 -13.65 13.84
N SER A 98 -0.36 -14.21 14.87
CA SER A 98 -1.07 -14.72 16.03
C SER A 98 -1.65 -13.59 16.90
N GLY A 99 -2.70 -13.86 17.69
CA GLY A 99 -3.29 -12.86 18.58
C GLY A 99 -2.30 -12.27 19.59
N PRO A 100 -1.49 -13.09 20.31
CA PRO A 100 -0.45 -12.59 21.20
C PRO A 100 0.58 -11.70 20.48
N ASP A 101 1.05 -12.11 19.30
CA ASP A 101 2.01 -11.32 18.53
C ASP A 101 1.39 -10.01 18.00
N LEU A 102 0.11 -10.03 17.64
CA LEU A 102 -0.60 -8.82 17.22
C LEU A 102 -0.74 -7.85 18.41
N SER A 103 -1.07 -8.34 19.61
CA SER A 103 -1.16 -7.51 20.82
C SER A 103 0.19 -6.90 21.18
N ALA A 104 1.27 -7.67 21.06
CA ALA A 104 2.63 -7.17 21.26
C ALA A 104 3.00 -6.12 20.20
N ALA A 105 2.64 -6.33 18.94
CA ALA A 105 2.87 -5.37 17.85
C ALA A 105 2.13 -4.04 18.11
N VAL A 106 0.88 -4.10 18.57
CA VAL A 106 0.12 -2.90 18.97
C VAL A 106 0.83 -2.15 20.10
N ALA A 107 1.29 -2.85 21.12
CA ALA A 107 2.01 -2.23 22.25
C ALA A 107 3.33 -1.58 21.80
N GLN A 108 4.10 -2.22 20.92
CA GLN A 108 5.33 -1.66 20.36
C GLN A 108 5.05 -0.39 19.56
N VAL A 109 4.05 -0.41 18.67
CA VAL A 109 3.65 0.77 17.90
C VAL A 109 3.15 1.88 18.82
N ALA A 110 2.39 1.55 19.89
CA ALA A 110 1.97 2.53 20.90
C ALA A 110 3.17 3.17 21.62
N GLY A 111 4.25 2.41 21.82
CA GLY A 111 5.53 2.90 22.38
C GLY A 111 6.33 3.78 21.42
N GLY A 112 5.98 3.81 20.14
CA GLY A 112 6.66 4.59 19.11
C GLY A 112 7.58 3.78 18.20
N ASP A 113 7.70 2.48 18.42
CA ASP A 113 8.51 1.59 17.61
C ASP A 113 7.86 1.33 16.24
N ALA A 114 8.67 0.93 15.28
CA ALA A 114 8.20 0.45 13.98
C ALA A 114 8.14 -1.09 13.99
N VAL A 115 7.05 -1.65 13.46
CA VAL A 115 6.82 -3.10 13.45
C VAL A 115 6.72 -3.63 12.03
N PHE A 116 7.70 -4.44 11.65
CA PHE A 116 7.75 -5.12 10.33
C PHE A 116 8.30 -6.54 10.51
N SER A 117 7.80 -7.49 9.70
CA SER A 117 8.53 -8.74 9.56
C SER A 117 9.91 -8.50 8.91
N PRO A 118 10.91 -9.36 9.15
CA PRO A 118 12.24 -9.20 8.53
C PRO A 118 12.20 -9.06 7.00
N ARG A 119 11.29 -9.79 6.35
CA ARG A 119 11.08 -9.72 4.90
C ARG A 119 10.54 -8.36 4.46
N LEU A 120 9.56 -7.82 5.20
CA LEU A 120 8.95 -6.53 4.90
C LEU A 120 9.89 -5.36 5.21
N ALA A 121 10.75 -5.50 6.22
CA ALA A 121 11.79 -4.52 6.50
C ALA A 121 12.75 -4.35 5.31
N GLY A 122 13.06 -5.43 4.56
CA GLY A 122 13.81 -5.37 3.31
C GLY A 122 13.13 -4.46 2.27
N PHE A 123 11.84 -4.66 2.01
CA PHE A 123 11.09 -3.80 1.07
C PHE A 123 11.04 -2.34 1.50
N VAL A 124 10.92 -2.09 2.79
CA VAL A 124 10.95 -0.72 3.34
C VAL A 124 12.34 -0.10 3.12
N LEU A 125 13.40 -0.82 3.45
CA LEU A 125 14.77 -0.36 3.23
C LEU A 125 15.06 -0.13 1.73
N ASP A 126 14.63 -1.04 0.86
CA ASP A 126 14.81 -0.89 -0.60
C ASP A 126 14.01 0.31 -1.14
N ALA A 127 12.79 0.51 -0.65
CA ALA A 127 11.94 1.62 -1.08
C ALA A 127 12.40 2.99 -0.57
N PHE A 128 13.10 3.03 0.58
CA PHE A 128 13.56 4.26 1.24
C PHE A 128 15.09 4.36 1.34
N GLY A 129 15.83 3.24 1.26
CA GLY A 129 17.30 3.20 1.40
C GLY A 129 18.04 3.71 0.16
N THR A 130 17.38 3.80 -0.99
CA THR A 130 17.94 4.47 -2.18
C THR A 130 17.76 6.00 -2.13
N GLY A 131 17.25 6.54 -1.04
CA GLY A 131 16.78 7.92 -0.90
C GLY A 131 17.61 8.83 0.00
N ALA A 132 18.88 8.54 0.25
CA ALA A 132 19.77 9.55 0.83
C ALA A 132 20.37 10.45 -0.28
N GLY A 133 19.56 10.93 -1.21
CA GLY A 133 20.08 11.79 -2.27
C GLY A 133 19.10 12.29 -3.33
N ASP A 134 17.85 11.81 -3.38
CA ASP A 134 16.91 12.39 -4.33
C ASP A 134 15.55 12.63 -3.64
N VAL A 135 15.20 13.89 -3.54
CA VAL A 135 13.81 14.35 -3.37
C VAL A 135 12.99 13.59 -4.41
N ALA A 136 12.05 12.75 -3.94
CA ALA A 136 11.13 12.06 -4.83
C ALA A 136 10.45 13.11 -5.70
N VAL A 137 10.94 13.26 -6.92
CA VAL A 137 10.17 13.91 -7.99
C VAL A 137 8.91 13.07 -8.08
N ARG A 138 7.78 13.64 -7.66
CA ARG A 138 6.45 13.12 -8.00
C ARG A 138 6.49 12.96 -9.51
N ASP A 139 6.47 11.71 -9.96
CA ASP A 139 6.38 11.46 -11.40
C ASP A 139 4.90 11.63 -11.75
N ASP A 140 4.50 12.90 -11.96
CA ASP A 140 3.13 13.28 -12.34
C ASP A 140 2.66 12.50 -13.58
N GLU A 141 3.58 11.89 -14.31
CA GLU A 141 3.29 11.06 -15.47
C GLU A 141 2.84 9.65 -15.05
N LEU A 142 3.42 9.07 -13.98
CA LEU A 142 2.98 7.78 -13.44
C LEU A 142 1.62 7.88 -12.74
N ASP A 143 1.35 9.00 -12.09
CA ASP A 143 0.09 9.24 -11.39
C ASP A 143 -1.11 9.37 -12.35
N ARG A 144 -0.85 9.58 -13.66
CA ARG A 144 -1.87 9.56 -14.72
C ARG A 144 -2.28 8.15 -15.14
N LEU A 145 -1.50 7.13 -14.76
CA LEU A 145 -1.78 5.74 -15.08
C LEU A 145 -2.65 5.10 -14.00
N SER A 146 -3.67 4.34 -14.40
CA SER A 146 -4.39 3.48 -13.47
C SER A 146 -3.47 2.37 -12.96
N ALA A 147 -3.78 1.76 -11.82
CA ALA A 147 -3.03 0.64 -11.26
C ALA A 147 -2.80 -0.48 -12.29
N ARG A 148 -3.83 -0.80 -13.11
CA ARG A 148 -3.74 -1.83 -14.14
C ARG A 148 -2.83 -1.41 -15.31
N GLU A 149 -2.85 -0.16 -15.70
CA GLU A 149 -1.95 0.39 -16.71
C GLU A 149 -0.49 0.38 -16.23
N GLN A 150 -0.25 0.65 -14.94
CA GLN A 150 1.09 0.57 -14.34
C GLN A 150 1.63 -0.87 -14.32
N GLU A 151 0.80 -1.87 -13.96
CA GLU A 151 1.17 -3.29 -14.01
C GLU A 151 1.57 -3.72 -15.42
N VAL A 152 0.73 -3.42 -16.41
CA VAL A 152 1.01 -3.71 -17.81
C VAL A 152 2.28 -3.00 -18.27
N MET A 153 2.45 -1.73 -17.93
CA MET A 153 3.64 -0.93 -18.28
C MET A 153 4.92 -1.57 -17.71
N ARG A 154 4.94 -1.98 -16.43
CA ARG A 154 6.11 -2.61 -15.80
C ARG A 154 6.52 -3.91 -16.51
N LEU A 155 5.55 -4.79 -16.83
CA LEU A 155 5.84 -6.04 -17.53
C LEU A 155 6.38 -5.80 -18.94
N ILE A 156 5.77 -4.86 -19.69
CA ILE A 156 6.25 -4.47 -21.01
C ILE A 156 7.67 -3.88 -20.94
N ALA A 157 7.94 -3.03 -19.96
CA ALA A 157 9.25 -2.43 -19.75
C ALA A 157 10.33 -3.48 -19.45
N ARG A 158 10.00 -4.54 -18.72
CA ARG A 158 10.89 -5.70 -18.46
C ARG A 158 11.09 -6.61 -19.68
N GLY A 159 10.44 -6.33 -20.81
CA GLY A 159 10.62 -7.09 -22.05
C GLY A 159 9.58 -8.17 -22.32
N TYR A 160 8.59 -8.36 -21.46
CA TYR A 160 7.51 -9.34 -21.66
C TYR A 160 6.74 -9.07 -22.93
N THR A 161 6.43 -10.12 -23.69
CA THR A 161 5.54 -10.04 -24.87
C THR A 161 4.09 -9.86 -24.42
N TYR A 162 3.23 -9.36 -25.30
CA TYR A 162 1.80 -9.21 -24.99
C TYR A 162 1.13 -10.53 -24.59
N ARG A 163 1.60 -11.66 -25.11
CA ARG A 163 1.09 -12.99 -24.73
C ARG A 163 1.50 -13.35 -23.29
N GLU A 164 2.74 -13.08 -22.91
CA GLU A 164 3.23 -13.31 -21.57
C GLU A 164 2.54 -12.39 -20.55
N VAL A 165 2.38 -11.11 -20.88
CA VAL A 165 1.62 -10.16 -20.05
C VAL A 165 0.17 -10.62 -19.88
N ALA A 166 -0.47 -11.09 -20.95
CA ALA A 166 -1.83 -11.60 -20.91
C ALA A 166 -1.96 -12.81 -20.00
N SER A 167 -0.98 -13.71 -20.05
CA SER A 167 -0.91 -14.90 -19.18
C SER A 167 -0.67 -14.52 -17.73
N GLU A 168 0.29 -13.64 -17.45
CA GLU A 168 0.68 -13.20 -16.11
C GLU A 168 -0.47 -12.48 -15.39
N LEU A 169 -1.19 -11.65 -16.12
CA LEU A 169 -2.26 -10.82 -15.57
C LEU A 169 -3.66 -11.45 -15.71
N PHE A 170 -3.78 -12.67 -16.25
CA PHE A 170 -5.03 -13.38 -16.48
C PHE A 170 -6.06 -12.58 -17.29
N ILE A 171 -5.60 -11.90 -18.37
CA ILE A 171 -6.44 -11.10 -19.27
C ILE A 171 -6.21 -11.49 -20.73
N SER A 172 -7.07 -11.00 -21.63
CA SER A 172 -6.89 -11.23 -23.07
C SER A 172 -5.74 -10.39 -23.62
N ILE A 173 -5.08 -10.90 -24.71
CA ILE A 173 -4.06 -10.13 -25.46
C ILE A 173 -4.65 -8.79 -25.93
N LYS A 174 -5.91 -8.78 -26.35
CA LYS A 174 -6.63 -7.57 -26.78
C LYS A 174 -6.74 -6.54 -25.66
N THR A 175 -6.96 -7.00 -24.42
CA THR A 175 -6.97 -6.14 -23.23
C THR A 175 -5.59 -5.55 -22.96
N VAL A 176 -4.52 -6.35 -23.11
CA VAL A 176 -3.13 -5.86 -22.99
C VAL A 176 -2.84 -4.76 -24.02
N GLU A 177 -3.22 -4.98 -25.29
CA GLU A 177 -3.07 -3.97 -26.37
C GLU A 177 -3.77 -2.64 -26.01
N THR A 178 -4.98 -2.75 -25.44
CA THR A 178 -5.75 -1.58 -25.02
C THR A 178 -5.03 -0.81 -23.92
N HIS A 179 -4.54 -1.52 -22.89
CA HIS A 179 -3.78 -0.88 -21.79
C HIS A 179 -2.47 -0.28 -22.30
N VAL A 180 -1.70 -0.98 -23.13
CA VAL A 180 -0.45 -0.44 -23.72
C VAL A 180 -0.73 0.83 -24.53
N SER A 181 -1.77 0.84 -25.34
CA SER A 181 -2.16 2.02 -26.11
C SER A 181 -2.55 3.20 -25.20
N ALA A 182 -3.26 2.93 -24.10
CA ALA A 182 -3.61 3.94 -23.12
C ALA A 182 -2.37 4.49 -22.39
N VAL A 183 -1.44 3.62 -22.00
CA VAL A 183 -0.16 4.00 -21.37
C VAL A 183 0.66 4.90 -22.31
N LEU A 184 0.88 4.46 -23.57
CA LEU A 184 1.66 5.23 -24.54
C LEU A 184 1.06 6.62 -24.76
N ARG A 185 -0.27 6.71 -24.90
CA ARG A 185 -0.97 7.99 -25.06
C ARG A 185 -0.81 8.90 -23.83
N LYS A 186 -0.98 8.36 -22.61
CA LYS A 186 -0.90 9.11 -21.35
C LYS A 186 0.50 9.62 -21.07
N LEU A 187 1.53 8.82 -21.41
CA LEU A 187 2.95 9.17 -21.26
C LEU A 187 3.51 9.92 -22.49
N GLN A 188 2.67 10.17 -23.51
CA GLN A 188 3.07 10.83 -24.78
C GLN A 188 4.22 10.12 -25.49
N LEU A 189 4.24 8.78 -25.44
CA LEU A 189 5.22 7.94 -26.08
C LEU A 189 4.66 7.35 -27.39
N SER A 190 5.50 7.19 -28.40
CA SER A 190 5.09 6.73 -29.74
C SER A 190 5.25 5.22 -29.94
N SER A 191 6.03 4.55 -29.08
CA SER A 191 6.34 3.14 -29.27
C SER A 191 6.67 2.42 -27.95
N ARG A 192 6.55 1.07 -28.00
CA ARG A 192 7.01 0.19 -26.93
C ARG A 192 8.49 0.37 -26.59
N HIS A 193 9.34 0.62 -27.58
CA HIS A 193 10.77 0.84 -27.36
C HIS A 193 11.03 2.14 -26.59
N GLU A 194 10.25 3.18 -26.85
CA GLU A 194 10.29 4.40 -26.07
C GLU A 194 9.82 4.17 -24.65
N LEU A 195 8.77 3.36 -24.44
CA LEU A 195 8.29 2.99 -23.12
C LEU A 195 9.37 2.26 -22.30
N THR A 196 10.07 1.29 -22.92
CA THR A 196 11.17 0.57 -22.24
C THR A 196 12.30 1.51 -21.88
N ARG A 197 12.69 2.42 -22.76
CA ARG A 197 13.73 3.42 -22.49
C ARG A 197 13.30 4.41 -21.40
N TRP A 198 12.07 4.88 -21.49
CA TRP A 198 11.46 5.79 -20.51
C TRP A 198 11.45 5.16 -19.09
N ALA A 199 11.04 3.89 -18.97
CA ALA A 199 11.04 3.16 -17.72
C ALA A 199 12.46 2.90 -17.19
N ALA A 200 13.42 2.58 -18.05
CA ALA A 200 14.82 2.38 -17.67
C ALA A 200 15.47 3.66 -17.13
N GLN A 201 15.20 4.81 -17.74
CA GLN A 201 15.69 6.12 -17.26
C GLN A 201 15.18 6.48 -15.87
N ARG A 202 13.98 6.01 -15.52
CA ARG A 202 13.32 6.23 -14.22
C ARG A 202 13.55 5.11 -13.20
N ARG A 203 14.37 4.11 -13.55
CA ARG A 203 14.67 2.93 -12.70
C ARG A 203 13.42 2.17 -12.25
N LEU A 204 12.44 2.03 -13.15
CA LEU A 204 11.18 1.32 -12.92
C LEU A 204 11.22 -0.16 -13.35
N LEU A 205 12.39 -0.70 -13.66
CA LEU A 205 12.64 -2.07 -14.14
C LEU A 205 12.95 -3.03 -13.00
#